data_8299b7193f113b731e01c8b605583d6a
#
_entry.id   8299b7193f113b731e01c8b605583d6a
#
_cell.length_a   1.000
_cell.length_b   1.000
_cell.length_c   1.000
_cell.angle_alpha   90.00
_cell.angle_beta   90.00
_cell.angle_gamma   90.00
#
_symmetry.space_group_name_H-M   'P 1'
#
loop_
_entity.id
_entity.type
_entity.pdbx_description
1 polymer ?
#
loop_
_entity_poly.entity_id
_entity_poly.type
_entity_poly.pdbx_seq_one_letter_code
_entity_poly.pdbx_strand_id
1 'polypeptide(L)'
;MNEAVKTSVRNGVLTITLDRPKANAINVPTSQALYRAFAQLKDDPALRVGVLTGTGRFFSAGWDLAGATQGEAIDADHGPGGFAGLTEFFSLHKPVIAAVNGLAMGGGFELALAADLIVASETAEFALPEVKLGMVADSGGVLRLPRRLPRAIALEMLLTGRRMGALEAARWGLVNRVVAPDQLLETAQALAQEMVLAAPLALAAVKELVNATEGQTIEAAYTTLRKADLPHYRAMLRSDDAAEGPRAFAEKRPPRWQAR
;
A
#
# COMPACT_ATOMS: atom_id res chain seq x y z
N MET A 1 -10.87 -2.34 -25.54
CA MET A 1 -11.03 -1.42 -24.39
C MET A 1 -9.68 -1.33 -23.71
N ASN A 2 -9.12 -0.12 -23.55
CA ASN A 2 -7.84 0.04 -22.89
C ASN A 2 -8.07 -0.21 -21.38
N GLU A 3 -7.46 -1.25 -20.84
CA GLU A 3 -7.68 -1.66 -19.46
C GLU A 3 -6.98 -0.66 -18.53
N ALA A 4 -7.73 0.01 -17.64
CA ALA A 4 -7.23 1.07 -16.76
C ALA A 4 -6.20 0.57 -15.74
N VAL A 5 -6.11 -0.74 -15.53
CA VAL A 5 -5.17 -1.41 -14.62
C VAL A 5 -4.45 -2.51 -15.39
N LYS A 6 -3.14 -2.44 -15.41
CA LYS A 6 -2.27 -3.45 -16.02
C LYS A 6 -1.49 -4.18 -14.94
N THR A 7 -1.26 -5.47 -15.14
CA THR A 7 -0.44 -6.27 -14.22
C THR A 7 0.70 -6.96 -14.95
N SER A 8 1.83 -7.12 -14.25
CA SER A 8 2.93 -7.96 -14.71
C SER A 8 3.57 -8.68 -13.52
N VAL A 9 4.07 -9.88 -13.76
CA VAL A 9 4.70 -10.71 -12.71
C VAL A 9 6.16 -10.93 -13.05
N ARG A 10 7.04 -10.70 -12.08
CA ARG A 10 8.46 -11.00 -12.19
C ARG A 10 9.01 -11.45 -10.83
N ASN A 11 9.60 -12.63 -10.77
CA ASN A 11 10.30 -13.14 -9.58
C ASN A 11 9.48 -13.02 -8.28
N GLY A 12 8.20 -13.42 -8.30
CA GLY A 12 7.31 -13.37 -7.13
C GLY A 12 6.76 -11.99 -6.79
N VAL A 13 7.05 -10.96 -7.60
CA VAL A 13 6.51 -9.61 -7.44
C VAL A 13 5.43 -9.36 -8.48
N LEU A 14 4.25 -8.91 -8.04
CA LEU A 14 3.17 -8.42 -8.88
C LEU A 14 3.29 -6.90 -9.02
N THR A 15 3.59 -6.42 -10.22
CA THR A 15 3.51 -4.98 -10.52
C THR A 15 2.12 -4.65 -11.01
N ILE A 16 1.46 -3.70 -10.36
CA ILE A 16 0.14 -3.18 -10.68
C ILE A 16 0.32 -1.74 -11.17
N THR A 17 -0.10 -1.47 -12.39
CA THR A 17 0.08 -0.15 -13.01
C THR A 17 -1.27 0.47 -13.33
N LEU A 18 -1.57 1.62 -12.73
CA LEU A 18 -2.66 2.49 -13.15
C LEU A 18 -2.28 3.16 -14.48
N ASP A 19 -3.08 2.91 -15.50
CA ASP A 19 -2.89 3.45 -16.85
C ASP A 19 -4.22 3.95 -17.42
N ARG A 20 -4.81 4.94 -16.73
CA ARG A 20 -6.07 5.56 -17.15
C ARG A 20 -5.84 7.03 -17.51
N PRO A 21 -5.86 7.39 -18.81
CA PRO A 21 -5.72 8.79 -19.23
C PRO A 21 -6.85 9.66 -18.61
N LYS A 22 -6.59 10.89 -18.25
CA LYS A 22 -5.36 11.69 -18.38
C LYS A 22 -4.54 11.73 -17.08
N ALA A 23 -5.11 11.32 -15.95
CA ALA A 23 -4.56 11.58 -14.63
C ALA A 23 -4.66 10.38 -13.68
N ASN A 24 -4.88 9.18 -14.20
CA ASN A 24 -5.10 7.97 -13.40
C ASN A 24 -6.21 8.17 -12.35
N ALA A 25 -7.28 8.88 -12.73
CA ALA A 25 -8.43 9.09 -11.89
C ALA A 25 -9.17 7.76 -11.65
N ILE A 26 -9.78 7.61 -10.47
CA ILE A 26 -10.35 6.37 -9.99
C ILE A 26 -11.87 6.53 -9.87
N ASN A 27 -12.60 5.69 -10.58
CA ASN A 27 -14.04 5.48 -10.46
C ASN A 27 -14.32 4.06 -9.97
N VAL A 28 -15.59 3.71 -9.77
CA VAL A 28 -15.99 2.37 -9.30
C VAL A 28 -15.41 1.24 -10.16
N PRO A 29 -15.50 1.24 -11.52
CA PRO A 29 -14.88 0.19 -12.33
C PRO A 29 -13.36 0.08 -12.16
N THR A 30 -12.66 1.21 -11.98
CA THR A 30 -11.20 1.23 -11.73
C THR A 30 -10.85 0.67 -10.35
N SER A 31 -11.64 1.02 -9.30
CA SER A 31 -11.48 0.44 -7.95
C SER A 31 -11.65 -1.08 -7.98
N GLN A 32 -12.66 -1.57 -8.68
CA GLN A 32 -12.90 -3.01 -8.82
C GLN A 32 -11.80 -3.72 -9.62
N ALA A 33 -11.22 -3.06 -10.64
CA ALA A 33 -10.08 -3.60 -11.39
C ALA A 33 -8.82 -3.68 -10.51
N LEU A 34 -8.54 -2.66 -9.71
CA LEU A 34 -7.47 -2.66 -8.72
C LEU A 34 -7.68 -3.74 -7.67
N TYR A 35 -8.91 -3.86 -7.13
CA TYR A 35 -9.24 -4.93 -6.19
C TYR A 35 -8.92 -6.32 -6.75
N ARG A 36 -9.30 -6.60 -8.02
CA ARG A 36 -8.96 -7.89 -8.64
C ARG A 36 -7.46 -8.14 -8.72
N ALA A 37 -6.67 -7.11 -9.00
CA ALA A 37 -5.21 -7.22 -9.01
C ALA A 37 -4.64 -7.48 -7.61
N PHE A 38 -5.16 -6.81 -6.57
CA PHE A 38 -4.76 -7.07 -5.19
C PHE A 38 -5.26 -8.43 -4.67
N ALA A 39 -6.44 -8.88 -5.11
CA ALA A 39 -6.94 -10.23 -4.81
C ALA A 39 -6.05 -11.31 -5.46
N GLN A 40 -5.60 -11.10 -6.69
CA GLN A 40 -4.59 -11.97 -7.32
C GLN A 40 -3.32 -12.02 -6.47
N LEU A 41 -2.79 -10.87 -6.01
CA LEU A 41 -1.64 -10.87 -5.10
C LEU A 41 -1.90 -11.70 -3.86
N LYS A 42 -3.07 -11.52 -3.23
CA LYS A 42 -3.45 -12.24 -2.01
C LYS A 42 -3.51 -13.74 -2.22
N ASP A 43 -4.19 -14.20 -3.28
CA ASP A 43 -4.62 -15.58 -3.45
C ASP A 43 -3.59 -16.45 -4.18
N ASP A 44 -2.73 -15.88 -5.03
CA ASP A 44 -1.70 -16.63 -5.76
C ASP A 44 -0.48 -16.90 -4.85
N PRO A 45 -0.19 -18.17 -4.49
CA PRO A 45 0.94 -18.52 -3.61
C PRO A 45 2.32 -18.22 -4.24
N ALA A 46 2.40 -18.06 -5.56
CA ALA A 46 3.64 -17.71 -6.24
C ALA A 46 3.99 -16.22 -6.09
N LEU A 47 3.01 -15.37 -5.74
CA LEU A 47 3.20 -13.95 -5.52
C LEU A 47 3.51 -13.67 -4.06
N ARG A 48 4.49 -12.82 -3.81
CA ARG A 48 4.98 -12.48 -2.46
C ARG A 48 4.78 -11.03 -2.09
N VAL A 49 4.95 -10.12 -3.04
CA VAL A 49 4.93 -8.66 -2.84
C VAL A 49 4.23 -7.99 -4.01
N GLY A 50 3.45 -6.94 -3.73
CA GLY A 50 2.88 -6.04 -4.73
C GLY A 50 3.70 -4.77 -4.88
N VAL A 51 3.87 -4.29 -6.10
CA VAL A 51 4.37 -2.94 -6.40
C VAL A 51 3.30 -2.22 -7.20
N LEU A 52 2.80 -1.11 -6.67
CA LEU A 52 1.78 -0.28 -7.31
C LEU A 52 2.39 1.01 -7.85
N THR A 53 2.09 1.37 -9.10
CA THR A 53 2.55 2.62 -9.71
C THR A 53 1.52 3.18 -10.68
N GLY A 54 1.73 4.42 -11.15
CA GLY A 54 0.93 5.05 -12.19
C GLY A 54 1.73 5.29 -13.47
N THR A 55 1.05 5.57 -14.57
CA THR A 55 1.69 6.01 -15.82
C THR A 55 1.64 7.53 -15.96
N GLY A 56 2.63 8.11 -16.65
CA GLY A 56 2.68 9.53 -16.97
C GLY A 56 2.96 10.41 -15.75
N ARG A 57 2.37 11.61 -15.74
CA ARG A 57 2.63 12.65 -14.74
C ARG A 57 2.03 12.35 -13.38
N PHE A 58 0.96 11.57 -13.32
CA PHE A 58 0.24 11.28 -12.09
C PHE A 58 0.51 9.85 -11.63
N PHE A 59 0.73 9.67 -10.34
CA PHE A 59 0.46 8.40 -9.71
C PHE A 59 -1.06 8.15 -9.76
N SER A 60 -1.84 9.06 -9.18
CA SER A 60 -3.29 9.14 -9.34
C SER A 60 -3.81 10.51 -8.87
N ALA A 61 -4.77 11.07 -9.61
CA ALA A 61 -5.49 12.27 -9.19
C ALA A 61 -6.62 11.99 -8.17
N GLY A 62 -6.82 10.71 -7.79
CA GLY A 62 -7.89 10.31 -6.89
C GLY A 62 -9.22 10.12 -7.58
N TRP A 63 -10.32 10.40 -6.88
CA TRP A 63 -11.67 10.19 -7.38
C TRP A 63 -11.92 10.92 -8.71
N ASP A 64 -12.64 10.25 -9.61
CA ASP A 64 -12.98 10.78 -10.93
C ASP A 64 -14.11 11.80 -10.84
N LEU A 65 -13.76 13.07 -10.59
CA LEU A 65 -14.71 14.17 -10.49
C LEU A 65 -15.53 14.36 -11.79
N ALA A 66 -15.01 13.95 -12.96
CA ALA A 66 -15.79 13.98 -14.20
C ALA A 66 -16.84 12.86 -14.19
N GLY A 67 -16.53 11.69 -13.65
CA GLY A 67 -17.50 10.62 -13.40
C GLY A 67 -18.59 11.03 -12.42
N ALA A 68 -18.23 11.78 -11.38
CA ALA A 68 -19.17 12.33 -10.40
C ALA A 68 -20.23 13.24 -11.06
N THR A 69 -19.83 14.09 -12.01
CA THR A 69 -20.79 14.92 -12.77
C THR A 69 -21.70 14.10 -13.70
N GLN A 70 -21.37 12.82 -13.93
CA GLN A 70 -22.14 11.87 -14.72
C GLN A 70 -22.97 10.90 -13.89
N GLY A 71 -23.04 11.12 -12.54
CA GLY A 71 -23.93 10.40 -11.65
C GLY A 71 -23.26 9.38 -10.73
N GLU A 72 -21.93 9.26 -10.69
CA GLU A 72 -21.26 8.46 -9.65
C GLU A 72 -21.40 9.19 -8.31
N ALA A 73 -22.05 8.55 -7.34
CA ALA A 73 -22.28 9.14 -6.02
C ALA A 73 -20.96 9.26 -5.22
N ILE A 74 -20.89 10.26 -4.33
CA ILE A 74 -19.70 10.48 -3.46
C ILE A 74 -19.46 9.27 -2.56
N ASP A 75 -20.53 8.61 -2.11
CA ASP A 75 -20.54 7.43 -1.25
C ASP A 75 -20.78 6.13 -2.04
N ALA A 76 -20.41 6.10 -3.33
CA ALA A 76 -20.56 4.92 -4.17
C ALA A 76 -19.82 3.71 -3.58
N ASP A 77 -20.41 2.54 -3.70
CA ASP A 77 -19.78 1.28 -3.32
C ASP A 77 -18.68 0.90 -4.32
N HIS A 78 -17.43 1.00 -3.88
CA HIS A 78 -16.24 0.63 -4.65
C HIS A 78 -15.90 -0.86 -4.56
N GLY A 79 -16.69 -1.66 -3.84
CA GLY A 79 -16.52 -3.10 -3.68
C GLY A 79 -15.66 -3.50 -2.47
N PRO A 80 -15.28 -4.78 -2.34
CA PRO A 80 -14.73 -5.36 -1.11
C PRO A 80 -13.39 -4.78 -0.64
N GLY A 81 -12.66 -4.11 -1.52
CA GLY A 81 -11.39 -3.44 -1.18
C GLY A 81 -11.54 -1.97 -0.86
N GLY A 82 -12.77 -1.44 -0.86
CA GLY A 82 -13.06 -0.01 -0.72
C GLY A 82 -12.58 0.80 -1.92
N PHE A 83 -12.45 2.11 -1.74
CA PHE A 83 -11.92 2.99 -2.78
C PHE A 83 -10.55 2.51 -3.25
N ALA A 84 -10.32 2.58 -4.56
CA ALA A 84 -9.09 2.11 -5.22
C ALA A 84 -8.74 0.63 -4.92
N GLY A 85 -9.69 -0.17 -4.42
CA GLY A 85 -9.54 -1.61 -4.22
C GLY A 85 -8.54 -2.05 -3.16
N LEU A 86 -7.97 -1.12 -2.39
CA LEU A 86 -6.96 -1.40 -1.35
C LEU A 86 -7.27 -0.71 -0.03
N THR A 87 -7.98 0.42 -0.03
CA THR A 87 -8.13 1.25 1.18
C THR A 87 -8.84 0.53 2.33
N GLU A 88 -9.67 -0.48 2.02
CA GLU A 88 -10.36 -1.31 3.00
C GLU A 88 -10.07 -2.81 2.84
N PHE A 89 -9.02 -3.17 2.09
CA PHE A 89 -8.67 -4.57 1.88
C PHE A 89 -7.84 -5.13 3.04
N PHE A 90 -8.39 -5.13 4.24
CA PHE A 90 -7.71 -5.53 5.48
C PHE A 90 -7.24 -6.99 5.52
N SER A 91 -7.79 -7.87 4.68
CA SER A 91 -7.35 -9.26 4.58
C SER A 91 -6.13 -9.48 3.67
N LEU A 92 -5.55 -8.43 3.10
CA LEU A 92 -4.31 -8.51 2.32
C LEU A 92 -3.09 -8.41 3.25
N HIS A 93 -2.53 -9.56 3.63
CA HIS A 93 -1.35 -9.64 4.51
C HIS A 93 -0.02 -9.72 3.75
N LYS A 94 -0.02 -9.79 2.42
CA LYS A 94 1.19 -9.66 1.62
C LYS A 94 1.60 -8.19 1.50
N PRO A 95 2.91 -7.88 1.55
CA PRO A 95 3.39 -6.50 1.46
C PRO A 95 3.02 -5.82 0.14
N VAL A 96 2.72 -4.53 0.21
CA VAL A 96 2.50 -3.64 -0.94
C VAL A 96 3.41 -2.43 -0.84
N ILE A 97 4.12 -2.12 -1.91
CA ILE A 97 4.95 -0.92 -2.07
C ILE A 97 4.26 0.01 -3.07
N ALA A 98 3.96 1.23 -2.67
CA ALA A 98 3.57 2.29 -3.60
C ALA A 98 4.83 2.94 -4.21
N ALA A 99 5.04 2.76 -5.51
CA ALA A 99 6.06 3.46 -6.29
C ALA A 99 5.44 4.72 -6.90
N VAL A 100 5.54 5.83 -6.19
CA VAL A 100 4.85 7.08 -6.52
C VAL A 100 5.66 7.87 -7.54
N ASN A 101 5.26 7.77 -8.80
CA ASN A 101 5.97 8.34 -9.96
C ASN A 101 5.74 9.84 -10.17
N GLY A 102 4.77 10.45 -9.50
CA GLY A 102 4.42 11.86 -9.68
C GLY A 102 3.32 12.30 -8.71
N LEU A 103 2.32 13.02 -9.19
CA LEU A 103 1.28 13.59 -8.35
C LEU A 103 0.35 12.51 -7.77
N ALA A 104 0.25 12.42 -6.44
CA ALA A 104 -0.68 11.61 -5.69
C ALA A 104 -1.65 12.55 -4.94
N MET A 105 -2.84 12.75 -5.51
CA MET A 105 -3.81 13.75 -5.04
C MET A 105 -5.09 13.08 -4.56
N GLY A 106 -5.64 13.56 -3.45
CA GLY A 106 -6.90 13.06 -2.90
C GLY A 106 -6.87 11.55 -2.70
N GLY A 107 -7.87 10.84 -3.20
CA GLY A 107 -7.93 9.38 -3.17
C GLY A 107 -6.71 8.68 -3.76
N GLY A 108 -5.92 9.34 -4.63
CA GLY A 108 -4.63 8.82 -5.10
C GLY A 108 -3.57 8.81 -4.00
N PHE A 109 -3.59 9.80 -3.13
CA PHE A 109 -2.73 9.78 -1.94
C PHE A 109 -3.25 8.81 -0.88
N GLU A 110 -4.57 8.68 -0.73
CA GLU A 110 -5.19 7.68 0.16
C GLU A 110 -4.81 6.25 -0.25
N LEU A 111 -4.78 5.97 -1.57
CA LEU A 111 -4.28 4.71 -2.11
C LEU A 111 -2.80 4.48 -1.77
N ALA A 112 -1.95 5.49 -1.90
CA ALA A 112 -0.54 5.39 -1.50
C ALA A 112 -0.38 5.17 0.01
N LEU A 113 -1.23 5.81 0.85
CA LEU A 113 -1.27 5.62 2.29
C LEU A 113 -1.76 4.22 2.71
N ALA A 114 -2.53 3.54 1.87
CA ALA A 114 -2.97 2.17 2.13
C ALA A 114 -1.88 1.12 1.85
N ALA A 115 -0.83 1.47 1.12
CA ALA A 115 0.36 0.62 0.96
C ALA A 115 1.21 0.60 2.24
N ASP A 116 2.01 -0.46 2.39
CA ASP A 116 2.89 -0.63 3.56
C ASP A 116 4.10 0.30 3.50
N LEU A 117 4.69 0.47 2.32
CA LEU A 117 5.86 1.29 2.07
C LEU A 117 5.63 2.20 0.87
N ILE A 118 6.33 3.35 0.87
CA ILE A 118 6.30 4.32 -0.23
C ILE A 118 7.73 4.57 -0.72
N VAL A 119 7.96 4.30 -2.00
CA VAL A 119 9.13 4.78 -2.74
C VAL A 119 8.63 5.88 -3.67
N ALA A 120 9.24 7.05 -3.65
CA ALA A 120 8.78 8.19 -4.42
C ALA A 120 9.84 8.70 -5.40
N SER A 121 9.40 9.14 -6.56
CA SER A 121 10.20 10.01 -7.42
C SER A 121 10.46 11.32 -6.69
N GLU A 122 11.62 11.94 -6.89
CA GLU A 122 11.94 13.29 -6.37
C GLU A 122 10.95 14.36 -6.86
N THR A 123 10.24 14.10 -7.96
CA THR A 123 9.21 14.98 -8.53
C THR A 123 7.80 14.68 -7.98
N ALA A 124 7.66 13.69 -7.08
CA ALA A 124 6.37 13.35 -6.52
C ALA A 124 5.87 14.39 -5.52
N GLU A 125 4.57 14.64 -5.55
CA GLU A 125 3.85 15.48 -4.61
C GLU A 125 2.62 14.78 -4.07
N PHE A 126 2.32 15.04 -2.81
CA PHE A 126 1.21 14.46 -2.06
C PHE A 126 0.28 15.57 -1.57
N ALA A 127 -1.03 15.41 -1.73
CA ALA A 127 -2.01 16.33 -1.14
C ALA A 127 -3.35 15.64 -0.89
N LEU A 128 -4.09 16.14 0.11
CA LEU A 128 -5.49 15.81 0.38
C LEU A 128 -6.32 17.10 0.27
N PRO A 129 -6.70 17.52 -0.97
CA PRO A 129 -7.35 18.81 -1.19
C PRO A 129 -8.88 18.77 -1.01
N GLU A 130 -9.45 17.68 -0.51
CA GLU A 130 -10.90 17.42 -0.40
C GLU A 130 -11.67 18.55 0.28
N VAL A 131 -11.09 19.17 1.31
CA VAL A 131 -11.71 20.31 2.02
C VAL A 131 -11.96 21.50 1.12
N LYS A 132 -11.20 21.67 0.03
CA LYS A 132 -11.43 22.73 -0.97
C LYS A 132 -12.59 22.42 -1.92
N LEU A 133 -13.08 21.19 -1.89
CA LEU A 133 -14.21 20.70 -2.66
C LEU A 133 -15.44 20.43 -1.78
N GLY A 134 -15.41 20.82 -0.49
CA GLY A 134 -16.49 20.57 0.45
C GLY A 134 -16.59 19.11 0.91
N MET A 135 -15.50 18.35 0.80
CA MET A 135 -15.44 16.93 1.13
C MET A 135 -14.37 16.65 2.20
N VAL A 136 -14.30 15.41 2.62
CA VAL A 136 -13.28 14.88 3.53
C VAL A 136 -12.54 13.72 2.85
N ALA A 137 -11.25 13.57 3.10
CA ALA A 137 -10.45 12.44 2.64
C ALA A 137 -10.80 11.19 3.47
N ASP A 138 -11.99 10.63 3.27
CA ASP A 138 -12.59 9.57 4.10
C ASP A 138 -12.23 8.15 3.65
N SER A 139 -11.64 8.01 2.47
CA SER A 139 -11.11 6.71 2.00
C SER A 139 -9.79 6.32 2.69
N GLY A 140 -9.52 6.93 3.82
CA GLY A 140 -8.43 6.58 4.72
C GLY A 140 -7.44 7.72 5.00
N GLY A 141 -7.52 8.84 4.30
CA GLY A 141 -6.63 9.99 4.50
C GLY A 141 -6.67 10.53 5.92
N VAL A 142 -7.87 10.85 6.41
CA VAL A 142 -8.07 11.34 7.79
C VAL A 142 -7.72 10.30 8.85
N LEU A 143 -7.73 9.01 8.52
CA LEU A 143 -7.43 7.92 9.43
C LEU A 143 -5.95 7.56 9.46
N ARG A 144 -5.29 7.49 8.29
CA ARG A 144 -3.91 7.02 8.13
C ARG A 144 -2.87 8.12 8.26
N LEU A 145 -3.14 9.32 7.71
CA LEU A 145 -2.13 10.37 7.68
C LEU A 145 -1.69 10.80 9.09
N PRO A 146 -2.60 11.01 10.10
CA PRO A 146 -2.20 11.35 11.46
C PRO A 146 -1.47 10.24 12.23
N ARG A 147 -1.49 9.00 11.71
CA ARG A 147 -0.73 7.87 12.26
C ARG A 147 0.66 7.75 11.66
N ARG A 148 0.88 8.33 10.47
CA ARG A 148 2.17 8.29 9.76
C ARG A 148 3.00 9.55 9.89
N LEU A 149 2.36 10.69 10.22
CA LEU A 149 3.02 11.99 10.38
C LEU A 149 2.76 12.57 11.77
N PRO A 150 3.63 13.46 12.25
CA PRO A 150 3.30 14.29 13.41
C PRO A 150 1.94 14.95 13.21
N ARG A 151 1.10 14.89 14.25
CA ARG A 151 -0.31 15.31 14.18
C ARG A 151 -0.51 16.73 13.61
N ALA A 152 0.39 17.66 13.96
CA ALA A 152 0.31 19.04 13.46
C ALA A 152 0.50 19.13 11.94
N ILE A 153 1.47 18.37 11.39
CA ILE A 153 1.75 18.31 9.95
C ILE A 153 0.58 17.64 9.21
N ALA A 154 0.07 16.53 9.76
CA ALA A 154 -1.08 15.85 9.17
C ALA A 154 -2.31 16.75 9.12
N LEU A 155 -2.63 17.45 10.23
CA LEU A 155 -3.76 18.38 10.28
C LEU A 155 -3.57 19.57 9.35
N GLU A 156 -2.36 20.13 9.24
CA GLU A 156 -2.09 21.21 8.28
C GLU A 156 -2.42 20.74 6.86
N MET A 157 -1.96 19.57 6.44
CA MET A 157 -2.27 19.01 5.12
C MET A 157 -3.78 18.78 4.92
N LEU A 158 -4.44 18.16 5.90
CA LEU A 158 -5.87 17.84 5.83
C LEU A 158 -6.76 19.10 5.82
N LEU A 159 -6.42 20.13 6.60
CA LEU A 159 -7.25 21.33 6.76
C LEU A 159 -6.98 22.39 5.68
N THR A 160 -5.77 22.42 5.10
CA THR A 160 -5.42 23.39 4.07
C THR A 160 -5.43 22.81 2.65
N GLY A 161 -5.31 21.49 2.53
CA GLY A 161 -5.10 20.81 1.25
C GLY A 161 -3.80 21.26 0.58
N ARG A 162 -2.75 21.60 1.37
CA ARG A 162 -1.44 21.93 0.81
C ARG A 162 -0.77 20.71 0.22
N ARG A 163 0.16 20.95 -0.68
CA ARG A 163 1.02 19.90 -1.22
C ARG A 163 2.25 19.71 -0.33
N MET A 164 2.73 18.48 -0.29
CA MET A 164 3.97 18.03 0.31
C MET A 164 4.83 17.38 -0.76
N GLY A 165 6.03 17.88 -1.01
CA GLY A 165 6.96 17.26 -1.95
C GLY A 165 7.64 16.02 -1.35
N ALA A 166 8.22 15.18 -2.22
CA ALA A 166 8.84 13.91 -1.84
C ALA A 166 9.93 14.04 -0.76
N LEU A 167 10.78 15.05 -0.84
CA LEU A 167 11.85 15.29 0.14
C LEU A 167 11.30 15.70 1.51
N GLU A 168 10.24 16.52 1.56
CA GLU A 168 9.55 16.84 2.80
C GLU A 168 8.90 15.60 3.39
N ALA A 169 8.22 14.81 2.56
CA ALA A 169 7.58 13.56 2.96
C ALA A 169 8.58 12.53 3.54
N ALA A 170 9.77 12.43 2.95
CA ALA A 170 10.84 11.58 3.47
C ALA A 170 11.40 12.11 4.80
N ARG A 171 11.56 13.44 4.95
CA ARG A 171 12.01 14.05 6.21
C ARG A 171 11.07 13.72 7.38
N TRP A 172 9.78 13.64 7.12
CA TRP A 172 8.78 13.29 8.12
C TRP A 172 8.55 11.78 8.28
N GLY A 173 9.26 10.94 7.51
CA GLY A 173 9.16 9.48 7.58
C GLY A 173 7.95 8.88 6.85
N LEU A 174 7.24 9.66 6.04
CA LEU A 174 6.14 9.16 5.21
C LEU A 174 6.64 8.35 4.02
N VAL A 175 7.75 8.77 3.40
CA VAL A 175 8.39 8.14 2.25
C VAL A 175 9.66 7.43 2.69
N ASN A 176 9.80 6.16 2.32
CA ASN A 176 10.94 5.33 2.70
C ASN A 176 12.20 5.62 1.87
N ARG A 177 12.04 5.91 0.57
CA ARG A 177 13.13 6.23 -0.35
C ARG A 177 12.67 7.28 -1.37
N VAL A 178 13.52 8.26 -1.65
CA VAL A 178 13.32 9.25 -2.73
C VAL A 178 14.43 9.06 -3.73
N VAL A 179 14.06 8.93 -5.01
CA VAL A 179 14.99 8.61 -6.10
C VAL A 179 14.67 9.41 -7.38
N ALA A 180 15.61 9.47 -8.30
CA ALA A 180 15.37 10.03 -9.63
C ALA A 180 14.22 9.30 -10.34
N PRO A 181 13.44 9.97 -11.22
CA PRO A 181 12.25 9.39 -11.86
C PRO A 181 12.52 8.08 -12.60
N ASP A 182 13.65 7.98 -13.27
CA ASP A 182 14.08 6.81 -14.05
C ASP A 182 14.49 5.62 -13.17
N GLN A 183 14.85 5.86 -11.90
CA GLN A 183 15.24 4.82 -10.94
C GLN A 183 14.08 4.30 -10.09
N LEU A 184 12.88 4.91 -10.17
CA LEU A 184 11.77 4.64 -9.27
C LEU A 184 11.35 3.17 -9.26
N LEU A 185 11.03 2.61 -10.42
CA LEU A 185 10.55 1.22 -10.52
C LEU A 185 11.65 0.23 -10.18
N GLU A 186 12.88 0.47 -10.57
CA GLU A 186 14.02 -0.38 -10.23
C GLU A 186 14.23 -0.42 -8.71
N THR A 187 14.19 0.74 -8.04
CA THR A 187 14.32 0.82 -6.58
C THR A 187 13.17 0.12 -5.86
N ALA A 188 11.92 0.31 -6.31
CA ALA A 188 10.77 -0.37 -5.72
C ALA A 188 10.83 -1.88 -5.93
N GLN A 189 11.28 -2.35 -7.10
CA GLN A 189 11.49 -3.77 -7.39
C GLN A 189 12.64 -4.36 -6.55
N ALA A 190 13.73 -3.65 -6.38
CA ALA A 190 14.84 -4.10 -5.52
C ALA A 190 14.37 -4.27 -4.07
N LEU A 191 13.61 -3.30 -3.53
CA LEU A 191 13.02 -3.40 -2.19
C LEU A 191 12.02 -4.55 -2.08
N ALA A 192 11.22 -4.80 -3.11
CA ALA A 192 10.31 -5.94 -3.16
C ALA A 192 11.09 -7.27 -3.16
N GLN A 193 12.21 -7.36 -3.88
CA GLN A 193 13.05 -8.57 -3.90
C GLN A 193 13.68 -8.86 -2.53
N GLU A 194 14.07 -7.84 -1.75
CA GLU A 194 14.52 -8.04 -0.36
C GLU A 194 13.44 -8.77 0.47
N MET A 195 12.15 -8.42 0.28
CA MET A 195 11.04 -9.08 0.96
C MET A 195 10.73 -10.48 0.41
N VAL A 196 10.89 -10.69 -0.91
CA VAL A 196 10.70 -12.03 -1.52
C VAL A 196 11.68 -13.06 -0.93
N LEU A 197 12.88 -12.62 -0.52
CA LEU A 197 13.87 -13.48 0.13
C LEU A 197 13.51 -13.82 1.58
N ALA A 198 12.54 -13.16 2.20
CA ALA A 198 12.09 -13.45 3.56
C ALA A 198 11.01 -14.56 3.59
N ALA A 199 10.83 -15.20 4.76
CA ALA A 199 9.79 -16.18 4.97
C ALA A 199 8.39 -15.56 4.82
N PRO A 200 7.55 -16.05 3.89
CA PRO A 200 6.28 -15.38 3.55
C PRO A 200 5.27 -15.36 4.70
N LEU A 201 5.21 -16.44 5.49
CA LEU A 201 4.34 -16.48 6.66
C LEU A 201 4.80 -15.51 7.75
N ALA A 202 6.12 -15.25 7.86
CA ALA A 202 6.64 -14.26 8.79
C ALA A 202 6.28 -12.84 8.35
N LEU A 203 6.33 -12.52 7.05
CA LEU A 203 5.88 -11.22 6.54
C LEU A 203 4.40 -10.97 6.81
N ALA A 204 3.54 -11.98 6.59
CA ALA A 204 2.12 -11.90 6.87
C ALA A 204 1.86 -11.70 8.38
N ALA A 205 2.57 -12.44 9.23
CA ALA A 205 2.48 -12.31 10.67
C ALA A 205 2.93 -10.93 11.17
N VAL A 206 3.98 -10.34 10.58
CA VAL A 206 4.42 -8.98 10.92
C VAL A 206 3.31 -7.97 10.64
N LYS A 207 2.67 -8.02 9.45
CA LYS A 207 1.54 -7.11 9.12
C LYS A 207 0.36 -7.31 10.06
N GLU A 208 -0.02 -8.55 10.34
CA GLU A 208 -1.10 -8.88 11.27
C GLU A 208 -0.83 -8.30 12.65
N LEU A 209 0.37 -8.53 13.19
CA LEU A 209 0.75 -8.07 14.53
C LEU A 209 0.78 -6.54 14.62
N VAL A 210 1.41 -5.87 13.66
CA VAL A 210 1.47 -4.40 13.64
C VAL A 210 0.06 -3.82 13.59
N ASN A 211 -0.80 -4.31 12.69
CA ASN A 211 -2.17 -3.82 12.56
C ASN A 211 -3.02 -4.10 13.82
N ALA A 212 -2.88 -5.31 14.41
CA ALA A 212 -3.65 -5.70 15.59
C ALA A 212 -3.24 -4.94 16.86
N THR A 213 -2.03 -4.40 16.91
CA THR A 213 -1.48 -3.73 18.10
C THR A 213 -1.32 -2.22 17.97
N GLU A 214 -1.63 -1.67 16.79
CA GLU A 214 -1.52 -0.23 16.52
C GLU A 214 -2.33 0.60 17.54
N GLY A 215 -1.71 1.63 18.08
CA GLY A 215 -2.34 2.53 19.05
C GLY A 215 -2.49 1.96 20.47
N GLN A 216 -2.07 0.72 20.71
CA GLN A 216 -2.09 0.12 22.05
C GLN A 216 -0.85 0.51 22.85
N THR A 217 -0.96 0.48 24.19
CA THR A 217 0.24 0.47 25.05
C THR A 217 1.02 -0.82 24.82
N ILE A 218 2.33 -0.82 25.11
CA ILE A 218 3.17 -2.03 24.93
C ILE A 218 2.63 -3.20 25.77
N GLU A 219 2.16 -2.95 26.99
CA GLU A 219 1.58 -3.98 27.85
C GLU A 219 0.30 -4.58 27.24
N ALA A 220 -0.61 -3.73 26.74
CA ALA A 220 -1.83 -4.17 26.04
C ALA A 220 -1.49 -4.94 24.75
N ALA A 221 -0.50 -4.47 23.97
CA ALA A 221 -0.02 -5.14 22.77
C ALA A 221 0.53 -6.55 23.07
N TYR A 222 1.28 -6.74 24.16
CA TYR A 222 1.69 -8.08 24.59
C TYR A 222 0.51 -8.96 25.01
N THR A 223 -0.52 -8.37 25.61
CA THR A 223 -1.75 -9.11 25.92
C THR A 223 -2.46 -9.57 24.64
N THR A 224 -2.58 -8.68 23.65
CA THR A 224 -3.11 -8.99 22.32
C THR A 224 -2.28 -10.10 21.66
N LEU A 225 -0.96 -9.98 21.62
CA LEU A 225 -0.05 -10.98 21.05
C LEU A 225 -0.25 -12.38 21.66
N ARG A 226 -0.51 -12.46 22.96
CA ARG A 226 -0.60 -13.74 23.69
C ARG A 226 -2.00 -14.37 23.66
N LYS A 227 -3.07 -13.55 23.61
CA LYS A 227 -4.45 -13.98 23.85
C LYS A 227 -5.38 -13.85 22.64
N ALA A 228 -5.10 -12.90 21.72
CA ALA A 228 -5.96 -12.70 20.56
C ALA A 228 -5.83 -13.85 19.55
N ASP A 229 -6.85 -14.01 18.72
CA ASP A 229 -6.80 -14.90 17.56
C ASP A 229 -6.03 -14.21 16.43
N LEU A 230 -4.79 -14.62 16.24
CA LEU A 230 -3.83 -14.09 15.26
C LEU A 230 -3.42 -15.23 14.33
N PRO A 231 -4.23 -15.54 13.30
CA PRO A 231 -4.08 -16.74 12.49
C PRO A 231 -2.75 -16.77 11.72
N HIS A 232 -2.28 -15.65 11.17
CA HIS A 232 -0.99 -15.61 10.46
C HIS A 232 0.19 -15.80 11.41
N TYR A 233 0.15 -15.19 12.58
CA TYR A 233 1.18 -15.39 13.59
C TYR A 233 1.24 -16.84 14.07
N ARG A 234 0.06 -17.46 14.31
CA ARG A 234 0.00 -18.89 14.71
C ARG A 234 0.44 -19.82 13.59
N ALA A 235 0.07 -19.54 12.35
CA ALA A 235 0.53 -20.29 11.19
C ALA A 235 2.05 -20.22 11.05
N MET A 236 2.63 -19.03 11.16
CA MET A 236 4.08 -18.84 11.14
C MET A 236 4.79 -19.67 12.21
N LEU A 237 4.32 -19.66 13.47
CA LEU A 237 4.95 -20.41 14.57
C LEU A 237 4.95 -21.92 14.37
N ARG A 238 3.99 -22.45 13.58
CA ARG A 238 3.81 -23.90 13.33
C ARG A 238 4.32 -24.35 11.97
N SER A 239 4.87 -23.43 11.19
CA SER A 239 5.28 -23.69 9.82
C SER A 239 6.60 -24.45 9.72
N ASP A 240 6.79 -25.15 8.62
CA ASP A 240 8.10 -25.73 8.24
C ASP A 240 9.16 -24.64 8.11
N ASP A 241 8.78 -23.42 7.67
CA ASP A 241 9.65 -22.27 7.51
C ASP A 241 10.22 -21.78 8.86
N ALA A 242 9.49 -21.93 9.96
CA ALA A 242 9.99 -21.59 11.30
C ALA A 242 11.16 -22.50 11.74
N ALA A 243 11.20 -23.74 11.26
CA ALA A 243 12.30 -24.67 11.49
C ALA A 243 13.43 -24.50 10.45
N GLU A 244 13.09 -24.17 9.21
CA GLU A 244 14.04 -23.99 8.12
C GLU A 244 15.00 -22.82 8.34
N GLY A 245 14.52 -21.69 8.85
CA GLY A 245 15.34 -20.50 9.11
C GLY A 245 16.57 -20.81 10.00
N PRO A 246 16.39 -21.31 11.23
CA PRO A 246 17.49 -21.71 12.11
C PRO A 246 18.39 -22.80 11.51
N ARG A 247 17.83 -23.77 10.78
CA ARG A 247 18.59 -24.83 10.12
C ARG A 247 19.49 -24.28 9.03
N ALA A 248 18.95 -23.47 8.11
CA ALA A 248 19.71 -22.86 7.03
C ALA A 248 20.84 -21.97 7.55
N PHE A 249 20.55 -21.21 8.63
CA PHE A 249 21.57 -20.40 9.31
C PHE A 249 22.72 -21.26 9.88
N ALA A 250 22.41 -22.34 10.59
CA ALA A 250 23.42 -23.26 11.15
C ALA A 250 24.25 -23.94 10.04
N GLU A 251 23.61 -24.30 8.94
CA GLU A 251 24.25 -24.93 7.76
C GLU A 251 24.95 -23.92 6.82
N LYS A 252 24.88 -22.61 7.12
CA LYS A 252 25.46 -21.51 6.33
C LYS A 252 25.03 -21.55 4.84
N ARG A 253 23.76 -21.84 4.59
CA ARG A 253 23.14 -21.84 3.26
C ARG A 253 21.93 -20.91 3.19
N PRO A 254 21.53 -20.49 2.00
CA PRO A 254 20.24 -19.80 1.82
C PRO A 254 19.06 -20.68 2.30
N PRO A 255 18.04 -20.08 2.95
CA PRO A 255 16.83 -20.79 3.34
C PRO A 255 15.96 -21.12 2.11
N ARG A 256 15.12 -22.16 2.26
CA ARG A 256 14.18 -22.60 1.23
C ARG A 256 12.76 -22.52 1.79
N TRP A 257 12.16 -21.34 1.64
CA TRP A 257 10.81 -21.07 2.15
C TRP A 257 9.72 -21.80 1.37
N GLN A 258 8.79 -22.43 2.05
CA GLN A 258 7.70 -23.21 1.47
C GLN A 258 6.30 -22.63 1.76
N ALA A 259 6.20 -21.65 2.66
CA ALA A 259 4.93 -21.03 3.08
C ALA A 259 3.92 -22.00 3.73
N ARG A 260 4.41 -23.02 4.42
CA ARG A 260 3.58 -24.03 5.08
C ARG A 260 4.16 -24.49 6.41
#